data_2e72704045c5081a7c74b25e320c9200
#
_entry.id   2e72704045c5081a7c74b25e320c9200
#
_cell.length_a   1.000
_cell.length_b   1.000
_cell.length_c   1.000
_cell.angle_alpha   90.00
_cell.angle_beta   90.00
_cell.angle_gamma   90.00
#
_symmetry.space_group_name_H-M   'P 1'
#
loop_
_entity.id
_entity.type
_entity.pdbx_description
1 polymer ?
#
loop_
_entity_poly.entity_id
_entity_poly.type
_entity_poly.pdbx_seq_one_letter_code
_entity_poly.pdbx_strand_id
1 'polypeptide(L)'
;MRFPLALTAKIAGHIVRHKLRRTPKFAMVLQLEPLHTCNLTCTGCGRIREYSTSLKDMVPLEQCLAAAQDCDAPMVSICGGEPLIYPRIEELVAGLRAQGRIIYICTNGVFMRKKMRDYMAANFSPAMEAQLQQLVAEKLVTDKEAEAIRNPDAAAKAKVTIAPSKWHYWNVHVDGLEFTHDLIVEREGVFKECIAAIKMAKILGYQCATNTTVYKETDVQELEDMFKFLSSLDVDGHTISPGYDYDAAKKDMVKRLGKDPKEFFLTRDMTRKKFAKIEEWGRLFTIFGTPVYQEFLAGKRELTCTAWAIPTYNVKGWKAPCYLMTDGHYPTYGEMLGTVKWENYGVVDGKARDPRCEHCMVHCGYDPSGALSSKPRDSWLNMKYNFGPRPAAFPASAELEKRAYNGVTIGKGHLAEAKAAINPAANARGAFVRKEEPHEPHVGSHCGTGDTSERDDLLAKIADAKKSA
;
A
#
# COMPACT_ATOMS: atom_id res chain seq x y z
N MET A 1 6.32 -20.17 -9.51
CA MET A 1 6.62 -19.61 -8.18
C MET A 1 5.79 -18.37 -7.97
N ARG A 2 5.24 -18.21 -6.77
CA ARG A 2 4.38 -17.05 -6.42
C ARG A 2 5.17 -15.76 -6.23
N PHE A 3 6.42 -15.89 -5.81
CA PHE A 3 7.33 -14.76 -5.62
C PHE A 3 8.67 -15.06 -6.33
N PRO A 4 9.30 -14.10 -7.02
CA PRO A 4 10.53 -14.34 -7.78
C PRO A 4 11.63 -15.00 -6.95
N LEU A 5 12.30 -16.03 -7.50
CA LEU A 5 13.31 -16.83 -6.79
C LEU A 5 14.41 -15.97 -6.15
N ALA A 6 14.91 -14.98 -6.87
CA ALA A 6 15.98 -14.11 -6.37
C ALA A 6 15.54 -13.31 -5.13
N LEU A 7 14.29 -12.85 -5.09
CA LEU A 7 13.74 -12.13 -3.95
C LEU A 7 13.47 -13.05 -2.78
N THR A 8 12.91 -14.25 -3.05
CA THR A 8 12.70 -15.30 -2.05
C THR A 8 14.04 -15.72 -1.42
N ALA A 9 15.07 -15.96 -2.23
CA ALA A 9 16.41 -16.32 -1.75
C ALA A 9 17.04 -15.21 -0.90
N LYS A 10 16.84 -13.92 -1.27
CA LYS A 10 17.31 -12.78 -0.48
C LYS A 10 16.69 -12.75 0.91
N ILE A 11 15.34 -12.87 0.98
CA ILE A 11 14.62 -12.87 2.25
C ILE A 11 15.02 -14.07 3.11
N ALA A 12 15.06 -15.28 2.52
CA ALA A 12 15.45 -16.48 3.21
C ALA A 12 16.90 -16.39 3.73
N GLY A 13 17.84 -15.91 2.91
CA GLY A 13 19.23 -15.70 3.30
C GLY A 13 19.38 -14.71 4.44
N HIS A 14 18.57 -13.64 4.45
CA HIS A 14 18.53 -12.69 5.55
C HIS A 14 18.09 -13.36 6.87
N ILE A 15 16.98 -14.11 6.84
CA ILE A 15 16.47 -14.84 8.01
C ILE A 15 17.53 -15.84 8.52
N VAL A 16 18.10 -16.65 7.62
CA VAL A 16 19.12 -17.65 7.99
C VAL A 16 20.34 -16.98 8.62
N ARG A 17 20.84 -15.90 8.04
CA ARG A 17 21.99 -15.12 8.57
C ARG A 17 21.73 -14.67 10.02
N HIS A 18 20.56 -14.10 10.30
CA HIS A 18 20.22 -13.63 11.66
C HIS A 18 19.98 -14.79 12.63
N LYS A 19 19.36 -15.89 12.19
CA LYS A 19 19.21 -17.09 13.03
C LYS A 19 20.55 -17.71 13.39
N LEU A 20 21.51 -17.82 12.44
CA LEU A 20 22.86 -18.32 12.69
C LEU A 20 23.64 -17.40 13.67
N ARG A 21 23.47 -16.09 13.55
CA ARG A 21 24.05 -15.10 14.46
C ARG A 21 23.34 -15.02 15.81
N ARG A 22 22.24 -15.77 16.00
CA ARG A 22 21.38 -15.71 17.19
C ARG A 22 20.88 -14.30 17.51
N THR A 23 20.66 -13.48 16.48
CA THR A 23 20.10 -12.12 16.64
C THR A 23 18.63 -12.23 17.08
N PRO A 24 18.27 -11.76 18.27
CA PRO A 24 16.93 -12.01 18.84
C PRO A 24 15.82 -11.21 18.13
N LYS A 25 16.14 -10.01 17.65
CA LYS A 25 15.21 -9.12 16.95
C LYS A 25 15.94 -8.46 15.77
N PHE A 26 15.32 -8.47 14.60
CA PHE A 26 15.87 -7.87 13.37
C PHE A 26 14.75 -7.51 12.40
N ALA A 27 14.97 -6.46 11.60
CA ALA A 27 13.97 -6.00 10.64
C ALA A 27 13.84 -6.93 9.44
N MET A 28 12.60 -7.13 9.00
CA MET A 28 12.24 -7.82 7.77
C MET A 28 11.82 -6.84 6.68
N VAL A 29 11.05 -5.82 7.07
CA VAL A 29 10.56 -4.77 6.17
C VAL A 29 10.67 -3.44 6.88
N LEU A 30 11.37 -2.48 6.29
CA LEU A 30 11.29 -1.10 6.73
C LEU A 30 10.02 -0.45 6.14
N GLN A 31 9.13 0.08 6.98
CA GLN A 31 8.11 1.02 6.55
C GLN A 31 8.71 2.43 6.59
N LEU A 32 8.96 2.97 5.40
CA LEU A 32 9.58 4.28 5.24
C LEU A 32 8.50 5.29 4.84
N GLU A 33 8.30 6.30 5.69
CA GLU A 33 7.34 7.38 5.46
C GLU A 33 8.08 8.69 5.19
N PRO A 34 8.52 8.95 3.95
CA PRO A 34 9.32 10.13 3.64
C PRO A 34 8.55 11.44 3.81
N LEU A 35 7.21 11.40 3.77
CA LEU A 35 6.32 12.54 4.01
C LEU A 35 4.93 12.03 4.44
N HIS A 36 4.12 12.94 5.00
CA HIS A 36 2.74 12.67 5.37
C HIS A 36 1.71 13.42 4.50
N THR A 37 2.16 14.24 3.56
CA THR A 37 1.31 14.91 2.58
C THR A 37 0.68 13.88 1.63
N CYS A 38 -0.62 14.00 1.38
CA CYS A 38 -1.35 13.15 0.45
C CYS A 38 -2.33 13.99 -0.37
N ASN A 39 -2.61 13.56 -1.58
CA ASN A 39 -3.62 14.12 -2.45
C ASN A 39 -5.02 13.51 -2.26
N LEU A 40 -5.20 12.61 -1.30
CA LEU A 40 -6.47 12.01 -0.91
C LEU A 40 -6.73 12.15 0.59
N THR A 41 -8.00 11.98 0.98
CA THR A 41 -8.46 12.11 2.37
C THR A 41 -9.21 10.87 2.86
N CYS A 42 -8.75 9.69 2.48
CA CYS A 42 -9.43 8.41 2.68
C CYS A 42 -10.03 8.23 4.08
N THR A 43 -11.25 7.71 4.13
CA THR A 43 -11.92 7.32 5.37
C THR A 43 -11.07 6.27 6.11
N GLY A 44 -10.86 6.48 7.40
CA GLY A 44 -10.07 5.57 8.22
C GLY A 44 -8.55 5.69 8.05
N CYS A 45 -8.04 6.59 7.19
CA CYS A 45 -6.63 6.86 7.08
C CYS A 45 -6.16 7.80 8.21
N GLY A 46 -5.37 7.27 9.13
CA GLY A 46 -4.77 8.06 10.20
C GLY A 46 -3.39 8.62 9.86
N ARG A 47 -2.72 8.12 8.80
CA ARG A 47 -1.35 8.51 8.47
C ARG A 47 -1.22 10.01 8.21
N ILE A 48 -2.11 10.56 7.39
CA ILE A 48 -2.14 11.99 7.06
C ILE A 48 -2.70 12.86 8.20
N ARG A 49 -3.03 12.27 9.36
CA ARG A 49 -3.57 12.96 10.54
C ARG A 49 -2.67 12.87 11.76
N GLU A 50 -1.67 12.03 11.70
CA GLU A 50 -0.78 11.77 12.85
C GLU A 50 0.33 12.80 12.96
N TYR A 51 0.81 13.30 11.82
CA TYR A 51 1.90 14.27 11.75
C TYR A 51 1.51 15.46 10.88
N SER A 52 2.40 16.45 10.84
CA SER A 52 2.24 17.59 9.93
C SER A 52 2.19 17.14 8.47
N THR A 53 1.28 17.72 7.72
CA THR A 53 1.18 17.56 6.26
C THR A 53 1.82 18.73 5.51
N SER A 54 2.63 19.54 6.20
CA SER A 54 3.43 20.59 5.57
C SER A 54 4.43 19.96 4.60
N LEU A 55 4.53 20.53 3.41
CA LEU A 55 5.54 20.11 2.42
C LEU A 55 6.99 20.41 2.86
N LYS A 56 7.15 21.19 3.93
CA LYS A 56 8.46 21.43 4.56
C LYS A 56 8.90 20.27 5.47
N ASP A 57 7.94 19.49 5.97
CA ASP A 57 8.17 18.38 6.89
C ASP A 57 8.34 17.07 6.12
N MET A 58 9.50 16.92 5.47
CA MET A 58 9.87 15.72 4.73
C MET A 58 11.18 15.16 5.29
N VAL A 59 11.32 13.84 5.25
CA VAL A 59 12.60 13.19 5.55
C VAL A 59 13.58 13.45 4.41
N PRO A 60 14.77 14.01 4.67
CA PRO A 60 15.79 14.14 3.63
C PRO A 60 16.15 12.80 2.98
N LEU A 61 16.49 12.80 1.71
CA LEU A 61 16.84 11.56 0.98
C LEU A 61 17.93 10.76 1.68
N GLU A 62 18.97 11.45 2.13
CA GLU A 62 20.13 10.86 2.78
C GLU A 62 19.72 10.15 4.08
N GLN A 63 18.78 10.72 4.84
CA GLN A 63 18.23 10.08 6.03
C GLN A 63 17.33 8.88 5.70
N CYS A 64 16.55 8.95 4.63
CA CYS A 64 15.78 7.79 4.15
C CYS A 64 16.70 6.61 3.81
N LEU A 65 17.80 6.89 3.12
CA LEU A 65 18.77 5.86 2.74
C LEU A 65 19.56 5.34 3.96
N ALA A 66 19.91 6.22 4.90
CA ALA A 66 20.58 5.86 6.16
C ALA A 66 19.67 4.97 7.03
N ALA A 67 18.37 5.26 7.14
CA ALA A 67 17.43 4.43 7.87
C ALA A 67 17.34 3.00 7.31
N ALA A 68 17.36 2.85 5.98
CA ALA A 68 17.39 1.54 5.36
C ALA A 68 18.69 0.77 5.64
N GLN A 69 19.81 1.45 5.82
CA GLN A 69 21.09 0.85 6.24
C GLN A 69 21.07 0.49 7.73
N ASP A 70 20.57 1.38 8.60
CA ASP A 70 20.53 1.21 10.04
C ASP A 70 19.76 -0.05 10.47
N CYS A 71 18.57 -0.30 9.88
CA CYS A 71 17.81 -1.50 10.21
C CYS A 71 18.19 -2.75 9.39
N ASP A 72 18.95 -2.60 8.32
CA ASP A 72 19.36 -3.66 7.38
C ASP A 72 18.20 -4.53 6.84
N ALA A 73 16.98 -4.01 6.81
CA ALA A 73 15.83 -4.76 6.30
C ALA A 73 16.03 -5.13 4.82
N PRO A 74 15.76 -6.40 4.41
CA PRO A 74 15.87 -6.82 3.01
C PRO A 74 14.84 -6.16 2.10
N MET A 75 13.74 -5.66 2.69
CA MET A 75 12.65 -5.00 1.99
C MET A 75 12.39 -3.61 2.56
N VAL A 76 11.98 -2.68 1.70
CA VAL A 76 11.52 -1.35 2.07
C VAL A 76 10.15 -1.10 1.44
N SER A 77 9.17 -0.79 2.27
CA SER A 77 7.86 -0.31 1.87
C SER A 77 7.85 1.22 1.97
N ILE A 78 7.90 1.91 0.85
CA ILE A 78 7.79 3.37 0.81
C ILE A 78 6.31 3.72 0.89
N CYS A 79 5.92 4.38 1.96
CA CYS A 79 4.53 4.72 2.29
C CYS A 79 4.44 6.14 2.88
N GLY A 80 3.54 6.37 3.84
CA GLY A 80 3.32 7.68 4.46
C GLY A 80 2.01 8.30 4.00
N GLY A 81 2.05 9.52 3.46
CA GLY A 81 0.97 10.11 2.67
C GLY A 81 0.92 9.47 1.28
N GLU A 82 1.15 10.25 0.21
CA GLU A 82 1.35 9.71 -1.12
C GLU A 82 2.85 9.80 -1.50
N PRO A 83 3.57 8.67 -1.56
CA PRO A 83 5.01 8.70 -1.80
C PRO A 83 5.42 9.27 -3.16
N LEU A 84 4.54 9.24 -4.17
CA LEU A 84 4.83 9.82 -5.49
C LEU A 84 4.83 11.35 -5.49
N ILE A 85 4.39 11.99 -4.39
CA ILE A 85 4.54 13.42 -4.16
C ILE A 85 5.96 13.76 -3.67
N TYR A 86 6.69 12.81 -3.05
CA TYR A 86 8.04 13.05 -2.58
C TYR A 86 8.96 13.46 -3.75
N PRO A 87 9.59 14.66 -3.72
CA PRO A 87 10.26 15.22 -4.89
C PRO A 87 11.42 14.39 -5.41
N ARG A 88 12.06 13.64 -4.52
CA ARG A 88 13.22 12.80 -4.83
C ARG A 88 12.89 11.31 -4.82
N ILE A 89 11.64 10.93 -5.16
CA ILE A 89 11.21 9.51 -5.11
C ILE A 89 12.02 8.63 -6.05
N GLU A 90 12.37 9.13 -7.24
CA GLU A 90 13.17 8.38 -8.21
C GLU A 90 14.58 8.11 -7.69
N GLU A 91 15.21 9.11 -7.08
CA GLU A 91 16.54 8.98 -6.45
C GLU A 91 16.48 8.06 -5.23
N LEU A 92 15.39 8.14 -4.44
CA LEU A 92 15.17 7.23 -3.31
C LEU A 92 15.08 5.77 -3.76
N VAL A 93 14.27 5.50 -4.79
CA VAL A 93 14.17 4.15 -5.38
C VAL A 93 15.52 3.68 -5.92
N ALA A 94 16.25 4.55 -6.63
CA ALA A 94 17.59 4.22 -7.17
C ALA A 94 18.59 3.91 -6.03
N GLY A 95 18.63 4.72 -4.97
CA GLY A 95 19.51 4.54 -3.82
C GLY A 95 19.20 3.26 -3.04
N LEU A 96 17.92 2.96 -2.78
CA LEU A 96 17.50 1.72 -2.14
C LEU A 96 17.84 0.48 -2.99
N ARG A 97 17.71 0.62 -4.32
CA ARG A 97 18.14 -0.42 -5.28
C ARG A 97 19.65 -0.67 -5.21
N ALA A 98 20.45 0.40 -5.18
CA ALA A 98 21.91 0.32 -5.03
C ALA A 98 22.31 -0.39 -3.72
N GLN A 99 21.53 -0.22 -2.64
CA GLN A 99 21.68 -0.98 -1.39
C GLN A 99 21.17 -2.43 -1.51
N GLY A 100 20.66 -2.83 -2.67
CA GLY A 100 20.13 -4.17 -2.91
C GLY A 100 18.79 -4.44 -2.22
N ARG A 101 17.99 -3.44 -1.87
CA ARG A 101 16.70 -3.64 -1.22
C ARG A 101 15.62 -4.05 -2.23
N ILE A 102 14.65 -4.85 -1.75
CA ILE A 102 13.38 -5.08 -2.44
C ILE A 102 12.48 -3.91 -2.07
N ILE A 103 11.80 -3.30 -3.03
CA ILE A 103 11.07 -2.06 -2.82
C ILE A 103 9.60 -2.26 -3.15
N TYR A 104 8.71 -1.83 -2.25
CA TYR A 104 7.30 -1.64 -2.49
C TYR A 104 6.99 -0.14 -2.43
N ILE A 105 6.40 0.41 -3.49
CA ILE A 105 5.93 1.78 -3.55
C ILE A 105 4.42 1.74 -3.32
N CYS A 106 3.99 2.03 -2.07
CA CYS A 106 2.59 2.00 -1.69
C CYS A 106 1.92 3.30 -2.11
N THR A 107 1.18 3.27 -3.20
CA THR A 107 0.61 4.46 -3.84
C THR A 107 -0.90 4.33 -4.04
N ASN A 108 -1.59 5.47 -4.04
CA ASN A 108 -2.99 5.55 -4.46
C ASN A 108 -3.17 5.53 -5.99
N GLY A 109 -2.09 5.38 -6.76
CA GLY A 109 -2.11 5.20 -8.22
C GLY A 109 -2.23 6.49 -9.04
N VAL A 110 -2.72 7.59 -8.46
CA VAL A 110 -3.07 8.81 -9.22
C VAL A 110 -1.89 9.41 -10.00
N PHE A 111 -0.70 9.40 -9.42
CA PHE A 111 0.49 9.94 -10.09
C PHE A 111 1.33 8.89 -10.82
N MET A 112 0.94 7.63 -10.78
CA MET A 112 1.73 6.52 -11.28
C MET A 112 1.91 6.58 -12.81
N ARG A 113 0.84 6.90 -13.58
CA ARG A 113 0.93 7.03 -15.06
C ARG A 113 1.92 8.11 -15.48
N LYS A 114 1.97 9.25 -14.77
CA LYS A 114 2.97 10.29 -15.06
C LYS A 114 4.38 9.76 -14.88
N LYS A 115 4.67 9.05 -13.79
CA LYS A 115 6.00 8.46 -13.55
C LYS A 115 6.42 7.51 -14.67
N MET A 116 5.47 6.73 -15.17
CA MET A 116 5.73 5.80 -16.27
C MET A 116 5.90 6.52 -17.62
N ARG A 117 5.15 7.61 -17.89
CA ARG A 117 5.40 8.46 -19.06
C ARG A 117 6.77 9.13 -18.99
N ASP A 118 7.17 9.65 -17.82
CA ASP A 118 8.50 10.20 -17.59
C ASP A 118 9.59 9.17 -17.92
N TYR A 119 9.40 7.91 -17.48
CA TYR A 119 10.30 6.80 -17.80
C TYR A 119 10.36 6.55 -19.31
N MET A 120 9.22 6.47 -19.98
CA MET A 120 9.19 6.27 -21.44
C MET A 120 9.90 7.41 -22.17
N ALA A 121 9.62 8.66 -21.84
CA ALA A 121 10.22 9.81 -22.50
C ALA A 121 11.75 9.85 -22.30
N ALA A 122 12.23 9.55 -21.10
CA ALA A 122 13.67 9.54 -20.80
C ALA A 122 14.44 8.40 -21.49
N ASN A 123 13.76 7.29 -21.81
CA ASN A 123 14.40 6.06 -22.29
C ASN A 123 13.85 5.59 -23.64
N PHE A 124 13.07 6.43 -24.33
CA PHE A 124 12.39 6.02 -25.56
C PHE A 124 13.39 5.51 -26.60
N SER A 125 13.05 4.40 -27.20
CA SER A 125 13.80 3.78 -28.28
C SER A 125 12.83 3.09 -29.26
N PRO A 126 13.24 2.80 -30.49
CA PRO A 126 12.39 2.10 -31.45
C PRO A 126 11.80 0.77 -30.95
N ALA A 127 12.50 0.12 -30.03
CA ALA A 127 12.01 -1.13 -29.41
C ALA A 127 10.76 -0.91 -28.52
N MET A 128 10.53 0.31 -28.06
CA MET A 128 9.36 0.66 -27.21
C MET A 128 8.15 1.15 -28.03
N GLU A 129 8.30 1.32 -29.35
CA GLU A 129 7.23 1.86 -30.20
C GLU A 129 5.95 1.00 -30.15
N ALA A 130 6.08 -0.32 -30.18
CA ALA A 130 4.92 -1.22 -30.09
C ALA A 130 4.16 -1.06 -28.75
N GLN A 131 4.87 -0.91 -27.64
CA GLN A 131 4.26 -0.64 -26.34
C GLN A 131 3.56 0.72 -26.33
N LEU A 132 4.17 1.75 -26.90
CA LEU A 132 3.58 3.08 -26.98
C LEU A 132 2.30 3.08 -27.84
N GLN A 133 2.30 2.39 -28.98
CA GLN A 133 1.12 2.24 -29.82
C GLN A 133 -0.01 1.49 -29.07
N GLN A 134 0.32 0.45 -28.33
CA GLN A 134 -0.65 -0.24 -27.50
C GLN A 134 -1.24 0.69 -26.43
N LEU A 135 -0.43 1.50 -25.75
CA LEU A 135 -0.90 2.46 -24.75
C LEU A 135 -1.85 3.50 -25.34
N VAL A 136 -1.57 3.97 -26.57
CA VAL A 136 -2.47 4.89 -27.29
C VAL A 136 -3.78 4.19 -27.68
N ALA A 137 -3.71 2.97 -28.23
CA ALA A 137 -4.88 2.20 -28.62
C ALA A 137 -5.82 1.90 -27.42
N GLU A 138 -5.24 1.65 -26.25
CA GLU A 138 -5.97 1.44 -24.99
C GLU A 138 -6.37 2.75 -24.27
N LYS A 139 -6.09 3.92 -24.88
CA LYS A 139 -6.36 5.27 -24.32
C LYS A 139 -5.70 5.53 -22.95
N LEU A 140 -4.58 4.87 -22.70
CA LEU A 140 -3.76 5.07 -21.50
C LEU A 140 -2.78 6.22 -21.63
N VAL A 141 -2.47 6.58 -22.88
CA VAL A 141 -1.65 7.70 -23.31
C VAL A 141 -2.38 8.39 -24.47
N THR A 142 -2.45 9.70 -24.45
CA THR A 142 -3.03 10.49 -25.54
C THR A 142 -2.03 10.62 -26.71
N ASP A 143 -2.51 10.94 -27.92
CA ASP A 143 -1.63 11.17 -29.08
C ASP A 143 -0.60 12.27 -28.81
N LYS A 144 -1.00 13.35 -28.11
CA LYS A 144 -0.10 14.44 -27.71
C LYS A 144 1.01 13.95 -26.76
N GLU A 145 0.67 13.13 -25.79
CA GLU A 145 1.64 12.54 -24.85
C GLU A 145 2.56 11.54 -25.57
N ALA A 146 2.02 10.77 -26.52
CA ALA A 146 2.82 9.85 -27.33
C ALA A 146 3.83 10.59 -28.19
N GLU A 147 3.44 11.71 -28.78
CA GLU A 147 4.37 12.56 -29.54
C GLU A 147 5.47 13.14 -28.63
N ALA A 148 5.14 13.60 -27.44
CA ALA A 148 6.11 14.08 -26.46
C ALA A 148 7.07 12.97 -25.98
N ILE A 149 6.60 11.72 -25.91
CA ILE A 149 7.42 10.55 -25.58
C ILE A 149 8.40 10.22 -26.71
N ARG A 150 7.97 10.31 -27.99
CA ARG A 150 8.84 10.08 -29.16
C ARG A 150 9.89 11.16 -29.32
N ASN A 151 9.54 12.39 -29.00
CA ASN A 151 10.37 13.58 -29.20
C ASN A 151 10.61 14.33 -27.89
N PRO A 152 11.25 13.68 -26.88
CA PRO A 152 11.49 14.30 -25.60
C PRO A 152 12.53 15.42 -25.71
N ASP A 153 12.30 16.51 -24.98
CA ASP A 153 13.28 17.57 -24.80
C ASP A 153 14.51 17.12 -23.97
N ALA A 154 15.52 17.98 -23.88
CA ALA A 154 16.72 17.68 -23.13
C ALA A 154 16.47 17.45 -21.64
N ALA A 155 15.49 18.15 -21.03
CA ALA A 155 15.15 18.01 -19.63
C ALA A 155 14.47 16.66 -19.36
N ALA A 156 13.56 16.23 -20.24
CA ALA A 156 12.91 14.92 -20.15
C ALA A 156 13.93 13.78 -20.30
N LYS A 157 14.87 13.90 -21.23
CA LYS A 157 15.95 12.91 -21.44
C LYS A 157 16.89 12.78 -20.24
N ALA A 158 17.17 13.88 -19.54
CA ALA A 158 18.08 13.91 -18.40
C ALA A 158 17.42 13.47 -17.07
N LYS A 159 16.12 13.16 -17.07
CA LYS A 159 15.35 12.88 -15.86
C LYS A 159 15.71 11.52 -15.26
N VAL A 160 15.96 11.50 -13.96
CA VAL A 160 16.02 10.23 -13.21
C VAL A 160 14.61 9.63 -13.15
N THR A 161 14.48 8.36 -13.46
CA THR A 161 13.18 7.71 -13.57
C THR A 161 13.15 6.34 -12.87
N ILE A 162 11.95 5.85 -12.56
CA ILE A 162 11.74 4.52 -12.02
C ILE A 162 11.56 3.55 -13.20
N ALA A 163 12.59 2.81 -13.57
CA ALA A 163 12.54 1.82 -14.64
C ALA A 163 11.90 0.49 -14.18
N PRO A 164 11.28 -0.30 -15.09
CA PRO A 164 10.79 -1.64 -14.77
C PRO A 164 11.87 -2.52 -14.16
N SER A 165 11.52 -3.26 -13.10
CA SER A 165 12.47 -4.15 -12.42
C SER A 165 11.75 -5.19 -11.57
N LYS A 166 12.32 -6.41 -11.49
CA LYS A 166 11.87 -7.45 -10.55
C LYS A 166 12.12 -7.13 -9.08
N TRP A 167 12.87 -6.06 -8.78
CA TRP A 167 13.25 -5.67 -7.43
C TRP A 167 12.33 -4.63 -6.83
N HIS A 168 11.40 -4.05 -7.59
CA HIS A 168 10.43 -3.14 -7.05
C HIS A 168 9.03 -3.41 -7.61
N TYR A 169 8.03 -3.12 -6.78
CA TYR A 169 6.62 -3.27 -7.08
C TYR A 169 5.91 -1.93 -6.92
N TRP A 170 5.09 -1.59 -7.88
CA TRP A 170 3.97 -0.71 -7.64
C TRP A 170 2.95 -1.46 -6.78
N ASN A 171 2.69 -0.98 -5.57
CA ASN A 171 1.71 -1.57 -4.65
C ASN A 171 0.52 -0.63 -4.56
N VAL A 172 -0.43 -0.82 -5.47
CA VAL A 172 -1.54 0.10 -5.72
C VAL A 172 -2.67 -0.16 -4.72
N HIS A 173 -3.12 0.88 -4.04
CA HIS A 173 -4.24 0.80 -3.11
C HIS A 173 -5.56 0.62 -3.85
N VAL A 174 -6.29 -0.47 -3.57
CA VAL A 174 -7.62 -0.77 -4.12
C VAL A 174 -8.44 -1.51 -3.08
N ASP A 175 -9.51 -0.89 -2.54
CA ASP A 175 -10.31 -1.42 -1.41
C ASP A 175 -11.69 -1.99 -1.83
N GLY A 176 -11.98 -2.08 -3.11
CA GLY A 176 -13.24 -2.56 -3.66
C GLY A 176 -13.35 -2.27 -5.15
N LEU A 177 -14.50 -2.55 -5.75
CA LEU A 177 -14.83 -2.12 -7.10
C LEU A 177 -15.05 -0.59 -7.14
N GLU A 178 -15.28 -0.02 -8.31
CA GLU A 178 -15.26 1.44 -8.52
C GLU A 178 -16.01 2.23 -7.45
N PHE A 179 -17.28 1.88 -7.21
CA PHE A 179 -18.07 2.61 -6.23
C PHE A 179 -17.49 2.54 -4.82
N THR A 180 -17.13 1.36 -4.36
CA THR A 180 -16.63 1.13 -3.00
C THR A 180 -15.26 1.77 -2.80
N HIS A 181 -14.37 1.61 -3.78
CA HIS A 181 -13.05 2.21 -3.71
C HIS A 181 -13.14 3.73 -3.66
N ASP A 182 -13.85 4.34 -4.61
CA ASP A 182 -14.00 5.80 -4.68
C ASP A 182 -14.70 6.37 -3.44
N LEU A 183 -15.63 5.60 -2.85
CA LEU A 183 -16.27 5.95 -1.59
C LEU A 183 -15.26 5.99 -0.42
N ILE A 184 -14.41 4.97 -0.29
CA ILE A 184 -13.41 4.87 0.78
C ILE A 184 -12.36 5.97 0.65
N VAL A 185 -11.89 6.23 -0.57
CA VAL A 185 -10.89 7.28 -0.82
C VAL A 185 -11.51 8.68 -0.88
N GLU A 186 -12.83 8.80 -0.70
CA GLU A 186 -13.62 10.02 -0.70
C GLU A 186 -13.51 10.82 -2.02
N ARG A 187 -13.33 10.12 -3.15
CA ARG A 187 -13.11 10.77 -4.43
C ARG A 187 -13.49 9.92 -5.64
N GLU A 188 -14.22 10.53 -6.59
CA GLU A 188 -14.59 9.91 -7.87
C GLU A 188 -13.41 9.80 -8.83
N GLY A 189 -13.41 8.69 -9.59
CA GLY A 189 -12.46 8.46 -10.67
C GLY A 189 -11.12 7.89 -10.23
N VAL A 190 -10.85 7.77 -8.94
CA VAL A 190 -9.59 7.19 -8.44
C VAL A 190 -9.46 5.73 -8.81
N PHE A 191 -10.55 4.95 -8.73
CA PHE A 191 -10.54 3.56 -9.18
C PHE A 191 -10.14 3.44 -10.66
N LYS A 192 -10.75 4.25 -11.53
CA LYS A 192 -10.42 4.27 -12.96
C LYS A 192 -8.94 4.59 -13.19
N GLU A 193 -8.42 5.57 -12.45
CA GLU A 193 -7.02 5.94 -12.54
C GLU A 193 -6.09 4.82 -12.06
N CYS A 194 -6.42 4.14 -10.96
CA CYS A 194 -5.69 2.96 -10.49
C CYS A 194 -5.65 1.86 -11.55
N ILE A 195 -6.79 1.56 -12.17
CA ILE A 195 -6.87 0.50 -13.19
C ILE A 195 -6.09 0.90 -14.44
N ALA A 196 -6.19 2.14 -14.90
CA ALA A 196 -5.40 2.64 -16.01
C ALA A 196 -3.89 2.58 -15.72
N ALA A 197 -3.50 2.94 -14.50
CA ALA A 197 -2.10 2.86 -14.06
C ALA A 197 -1.58 1.41 -13.99
N ILE A 198 -2.40 0.47 -13.50
CA ILE A 198 -2.07 -0.97 -13.47
C ILE A 198 -1.90 -1.51 -14.90
N LYS A 199 -2.86 -1.23 -15.81
CA LYS A 199 -2.77 -1.64 -17.21
C LYS A 199 -1.48 -1.12 -17.87
N MET A 200 -1.20 0.17 -17.71
CA MET A 200 0.03 0.79 -18.23
C MET A 200 1.29 0.12 -17.64
N ALA A 201 1.30 -0.13 -16.34
CA ALA A 201 2.44 -0.78 -15.68
C ALA A 201 2.71 -2.18 -16.26
N LYS A 202 1.67 -2.97 -16.49
CA LYS A 202 1.81 -4.33 -17.04
C LYS A 202 2.27 -4.30 -18.49
N ILE A 203 1.79 -3.39 -19.34
CA ILE A 203 2.26 -3.20 -20.72
C ILE A 203 3.75 -2.84 -20.73
N LEU A 204 4.21 -2.02 -19.79
CA LEU A 204 5.60 -1.58 -19.71
C LEU A 204 6.52 -2.56 -18.97
N GLY A 205 6.01 -3.68 -18.49
CA GLY A 205 6.79 -4.74 -17.83
C GLY A 205 7.14 -4.46 -16.36
N TYR A 206 6.44 -3.56 -15.70
CA TYR A 206 6.57 -3.36 -14.25
C TYR A 206 5.96 -4.51 -13.46
N GLN A 207 6.53 -4.76 -12.29
CA GLN A 207 5.86 -5.55 -11.27
C GLN A 207 4.78 -4.68 -10.61
N CYS A 208 3.57 -5.21 -10.49
CA CYS A 208 2.43 -4.50 -9.95
C CYS A 208 1.64 -5.40 -9.00
N ALA A 209 1.54 -4.97 -7.75
CA ALA A 209 0.70 -5.61 -6.74
C ALA A 209 -0.41 -4.65 -6.30
N THR A 210 -1.42 -5.17 -5.62
CA THR A 210 -2.46 -4.35 -4.99
C THR A 210 -2.42 -4.47 -3.48
N ASN A 211 -2.85 -3.42 -2.81
CA ASN A 211 -2.99 -3.36 -1.36
C ASN A 211 -4.43 -3.04 -1.00
N THR A 212 -5.04 -3.92 -0.23
CA THR A 212 -6.46 -3.86 0.10
C THR A 212 -6.65 -3.90 1.62
N THR A 213 -7.40 -2.94 2.13
CA THR A 213 -7.83 -2.91 3.53
C THR A 213 -9.30 -3.31 3.64
N VAL A 214 -9.58 -4.31 4.47
CA VAL A 214 -10.93 -4.83 4.69
C VAL A 214 -11.52 -4.17 5.91
N TYR A 215 -12.65 -3.50 5.74
CA TYR A 215 -13.39 -2.83 6.79
C TYR A 215 -14.67 -3.60 7.16
N LYS A 216 -15.40 -3.13 8.18
CA LYS A 216 -16.64 -3.75 8.62
C LYS A 216 -17.69 -3.83 7.51
N GLU A 217 -17.78 -2.79 6.70
CA GLU A 217 -18.73 -2.68 5.59
C GLU A 217 -18.27 -3.34 4.29
N THR A 218 -17.02 -3.82 4.22
CA THR A 218 -16.52 -4.50 3.03
C THR A 218 -17.36 -5.74 2.74
N ASP A 219 -17.93 -5.81 1.55
CA ASP A 219 -18.61 -7.00 1.05
C ASP A 219 -17.58 -8.04 0.59
N VAL A 220 -17.63 -9.23 1.17
CA VAL A 220 -16.68 -10.31 0.88
C VAL A 220 -16.82 -10.82 -0.57
N GLN A 221 -18.03 -10.78 -1.13
CA GLN A 221 -18.25 -11.18 -2.52
C GLN A 221 -17.70 -10.13 -3.49
N GLU A 222 -17.92 -8.84 -3.21
CA GLU A 222 -17.33 -7.76 -3.99
C GLU A 222 -15.79 -7.83 -3.97
N LEU A 223 -15.22 -8.14 -2.79
CA LEU A 223 -13.78 -8.32 -2.63
C LEU A 223 -13.24 -9.44 -3.51
N GLU A 224 -13.94 -10.57 -3.57
CA GLU A 224 -13.57 -11.69 -4.44
C GLU A 224 -13.69 -11.33 -5.93
N ASP A 225 -14.73 -10.61 -6.32
CA ASP A 225 -14.93 -10.14 -7.69
C ASP A 225 -13.84 -9.11 -8.07
N MET A 226 -13.45 -8.25 -7.14
CA MET A 226 -12.31 -7.34 -7.32
C MET A 226 -11.01 -8.11 -7.56
N PHE A 227 -10.72 -9.15 -6.78
CA PHE A 227 -9.51 -9.95 -6.99
C PHE A 227 -9.54 -10.69 -8.34
N LYS A 228 -10.69 -11.21 -8.76
CA LYS A 228 -10.85 -11.79 -10.10
C LYS A 228 -10.54 -10.77 -11.19
N PHE A 229 -11.11 -9.56 -11.07
CA PHE A 229 -10.90 -8.49 -12.02
C PHE A 229 -9.43 -8.04 -12.05
N LEU A 230 -8.81 -7.77 -10.91
CA LEU A 230 -7.41 -7.39 -10.84
C LEU A 230 -6.47 -8.49 -11.33
N SER A 231 -6.78 -9.76 -11.03
CA SER A 231 -6.01 -10.90 -11.55
C SER A 231 -6.16 -11.07 -13.06
N SER A 232 -7.27 -10.64 -13.66
CA SER A 232 -7.43 -10.62 -15.13
C SER A 232 -6.55 -9.55 -15.81
N LEU A 233 -6.08 -8.57 -15.05
CA LEU A 233 -5.10 -7.56 -15.50
C LEU A 233 -3.64 -8.00 -15.29
N ASP A 234 -3.42 -9.28 -14.94
CA ASP A 234 -2.10 -9.88 -14.68
C ASP A 234 -1.30 -9.17 -13.56
N VAL A 235 -1.97 -8.66 -12.51
CA VAL A 235 -1.25 -8.18 -11.33
C VAL A 235 -0.45 -9.32 -10.68
N ASP A 236 0.70 -8.99 -10.11
CA ASP A 236 1.63 -9.99 -9.59
C ASP A 236 1.18 -10.60 -8.26
N GLY A 237 0.28 -9.91 -7.54
CA GLY A 237 -0.32 -10.41 -6.31
C GLY A 237 -1.07 -9.34 -5.54
N HIS A 238 -1.68 -9.77 -4.45
CA HIS A 238 -2.53 -8.93 -3.59
C HIS A 238 -2.02 -8.97 -2.15
N THR A 239 -1.80 -7.81 -1.55
CA THR A 239 -1.66 -7.64 -0.12
C THR A 239 -3.03 -7.33 0.46
N ILE A 240 -3.45 -8.06 1.47
CA ILE A 240 -4.75 -7.86 2.11
C ILE A 240 -4.58 -7.77 3.63
N SER A 241 -5.24 -6.79 4.25
CA SER A 241 -5.11 -6.52 5.67
C SER A 241 -6.45 -6.11 6.29
N PRO A 242 -6.73 -6.50 7.53
CA PRO A 242 -7.90 -5.98 8.25
C PRO A 242 -7.71 -4.50 8.59
N GLY A 243 -8.78 -3.72 8.47
CA GLY A 243 -8.86 -2.34 8.91
C GLY A 243 -8.90 -2.29 10.43
N TYR A 244 -7.97 -1.53 11.01
CA TYR A 244 -7.75 -1.45 12.45
C TYR A 244 -7.91 -0.03 12.98
N ASP A 245 -8.52 0.12 14.15
CA ASP A 245 -8.86 1.38 14.81
C ASP A 245 -7.69 1.95 15.62
N TYR A 246 -6.79 2.66 15.02
CA TYR A 246 -5.75 3.39 15.75
C TYR A 246 -6.11 4.86 16.01
N ASP A 247 -5.48 5.47 17.01
CA ASP A 247 -5.94 6.73 17.59
C ASP A 247 -6.12 7.88 16.60
N ALA A 248 -5.18 8.04 15.67
CA ALA A 248 -5.29 9.11 14.67
C ALA A 248 -6.48 8.90 13.73
N ALA A 249 -6.75 7.67 13.30
CA ALA A 249 -7.90 7.32 12.48
C ALA A 249 -9.23 7.49 13.24
N LYS A 250 -9.29 7.01 14.50
CA LYS A 250 -10.48 7.20 15.35
C LYS A 250 -10.82 8.67 15.54
N LYS A 251 -9.83 9.49 15.90
CA LYS A 251 -10.01 10.93 16.09
C LYS A 251 -10.49 11.63 14.82
N ASP A 252 -9.93 11.26 13.66
CA ASP A 252 -10.36 11.81 12.38
C ASP A 252 -11.81 11.43 12.07
N MET A 253 -12.21 10.17 12.23
CA MET A 253 -13.57 9.72 11.98
C MET A 253 -14.59 10.46 12.84
N VAL A 254 -14.34 10.57 14.14
CA VAL A 254 -15.24 11.30 15.05
C VAL A 254 -15.30 12.78 14.70
N LYS A 255 -14.14 13.43 14.57
CA LYS A 255 -14.06 14.89 14.38
C LYS A 255 -14.53 15.32 12.99
N ARG A 256 -14.11 14.64 11.95
CA ARG A 256 -14.33 15.03 10.56
C ARG A 256 -15.61 14.47 9.96
N LEU A 257 -15.94 13.21 10.27
CA LEU A 257 -17.07 12.51 9.67
C LEU A 257 -18.27 12.41 10.61
N GLY A 258 -18.10 12.69 11.91
CA GLY A 258 -19.15 12.48 12.90
C GLY A 258 -19.58 11.02 13.03
N LYS A 259 -18.67 10.07 12.74
CA LYS A 259 -18.92 8.63 12.74
C LYS A 259 -18.28 7.94 13.93
N ASP A 260 -18.97 6.94 14.48
CA ASP A 260 -18.37 6.05 15.49
C ASP A 260 -17.36 5.13 14.79
N PRO A 261 -16.07 5.13 15.21
CA PRO A 261 -15.07 4.21 14.67
C PRO A 261 -15.47 2.74 14.74
N LYS A 262 -16.26 2.35 15.71
CA LYS A 262 -16.77 0.98 15.86
C LYS A 262 -17.68 0.54 14.71
N GLU A 263 -18.26 1.46 13.98
CA GLU A 263 -19.07 1.16 12.80
C GLU A 263 -18.23 0.85 11.56
N PHE A 264 -16.94 1.15 11.59
CA PHE A 264 -16.06 1.05 10.41
C PHE A 264 -14.93 0.02 10.57
N PHE A 265 -14.26 0.01 11.72
CA PHE A 265 -13.11 -0.88 11.96
C PHE A 265 -13.54 -2.27 12.43
N LEU A 266 -12.66 -3.25 12.22
CA LEU A 266 -12.88 -4.64 12.54
C LEU A 266 -12.44 -4.99 13.97
N THR A 267 -13.25 -5.75 14.67
CA THR A 267 -12.80 -6.55 15.83
C THR A 267 -12.09 -7.82 15.35
N ARG A 268 -11.40 -8.55 16.26
CA ARG A 268 -10.78 -9.84 15.91
C ARG A 268 -11.81 -10.86 15.39
N ASP A 269 -12.97 -10.95 16.01
CA ASP A 269 -14.01 -11.87 15.59
C ASP A 269 -14.60 -11.51 14.22
N MET A 270 -14.79 -10.22 13.94
CA MET A 270 -15.18 -9.75 12.61
C MET A 270 -14.10 -10.06 11.57
N THR A 271 -12.84 -9.85 11.91
CA THR A 271 -11.72 -10.19 11.05
C THR A 271 -11.73 -11.67 10.69
N ARG A 272 -11.85 -12.56 11.68
CA ARG A 272 -11.91 -14.01 11.44
C ARG A 272 -13.05 -14.41 10.51
N LYS A 273 -14.22 -13.78 10.69
CA LYS A 273 -15.39 -14.02 9.82
C LYS A 273 -15.16 -13.53 8.39
N LYS A 274 -14.64 -12.30 8.22
CA LYS A 274 -14.36 -11.71 6.90
C LYS A 274 -13.27 -12.48 6.14
N PHE A 275 -12.28 -12.99 6.87
CA PHE A 275 -11.13 -13.71 6.31
C PHE A 275 -11.29 -15.24 6.33
N ALA A 276 -12.46 -15.77 6.62
CA ALA A 276 -12.67 -17.22 6.68
C ALA A 276 -12.28 -17.96 5.40
N LYS A 277 -12.39 -17.31 4.24
CA LYS A 277 -12.02 -17.84 2.92
C LYS A 277 -10.59 -17.51 2.48
N ILE A 278 -9.76 -16.86 3.29
CA ILE A 278 -8.45 -16.36 2.83
C ILE A 278 -7.51 -17.45 2.30
N GLU A 279 -7.57 -18.66 2.84
CA GLU A 279 -6.78 -19.79 2.33
C GLU A 279 -7.30 -20.29 0.97
N GLU A 280 -8.60 -20.19 0.71
CA GLU A 280 -9.20 -20.45 -0.59
C GLU A 280 -8.74 -19.38 -1.59
N TRP A 281 -8.81 -18.10 -1.20
CA TRP A 281 -8.24 -17.02 -2.00
C TRP A 281 -6.76 -17.22 -2.27
N GLY A 282 -6.00 -17.69 -1.28
CA GLY A 282 -4.58 -18.04 -1.47
C GLY A 282 -4.33 -19.19 -2.45
N ARG A 283 -5.35 -20.00 -2.80
CA ARG A 283 -5.27 -20.99 -3.90
C ARG A 283 -5.65 -20.40 -5.24
N LEU A 284 -6.63 -19.50 -5.26
CA LEU A 284 -7.18 -18.88 -6.47
C LEU A 284 -6.36 -17.68 -6.96
N PHE A 285 -5.77 -16.94 -6.03
CA PHE A 285 -5.02 -15.70 -6.29
C PHE A 285 -3.62 -15.79 -5.69
N THR A 286 -2.71 -14.94 -6.14
CA THR A 286 -1.43 -14.74 -5.45
C THR A 286 -1.65 -13.76 -4.30
N ILE A 287 -1.89 -14.25 -3.08
CA ILE A 287 -1.96 -13.42 -1.88
C ILE A 287 -0.56 -13.27 -1.31
N PHE A 288 -0.07 -12.04 -1.16
CA PHE A 288 1.17 -11.76 -0.47
C PHE A 288 0.97 -11.85 1.05
N GLY A 289 1.99 -12.30 1.75
CA GLY A 289 1.93 -12.71 3.14
C GLY A 289 2.08 -14.22 3.31
N THR A 290 2.46 -14.62 4.51
CA THR A 290 2.71 -16.05 4.80
C THR A 290 1.40 -16.83 4.93
N PRO A 291 1.34 -18.10 4.50
CA PRO A 291 0.17 -18.95 4.74
C PRO A 291 -0.09 -19.14 6.24
N VAL A 292 0.93 -19.01 7.07
CA VAL A 292 0.81 -19.01 8.53
C VAL A 292 0.00 -17.79 9.03
N TYR A 293 0.21 -16.64 8.43
CA TYR A 293 -0.59 -15.45 8.71
C TYR A 293 -2.02 -15.58 8.16
N GLN A 294 -2.21 -16.22 7.01
CA GLN A 294 -3.54 -16.51 6.48
C GLN A 294 -4.34 -17.42 7.44
N GLU A 295 -3.73 -18.47 8.00
CA GLU A 295 -4.35 -19.30 9.02
C GLU A 295 -4.74 -18.49 10.28
N PHE A 296 -3.92 -17.51 10.67
CA PHE A 296 -4.22 -16.62 11.79
C PHE A 296 -5.42 -15.72 11.51
N LEU A 297 -5.49 -15.11 10.33
CA LEU A 297 -6.64 -14.28 9.93
C LEU A 297 -7.95 -15.10 9.87
N ALA A 298 -7.88 -16.34 9.43
CA ALA A 298 -9.02 -17.27 9.40
C ALA A 298 -9.39 -17.83 10.81
N GLY A 299 -8.68 -17.45 11.87
CA GLY A 299 -8.94 -17.93 13.23
C GLY A 299 -8.52 -19.36 13.52
N LYS A 300 -7.70 -19.98 12.67
CA LYS A 300 -7.23 -21.38 12.84
C LYS A 300 -6.02 -21.51 13.76
N ARG A 301 -5.40 -20.40 14.09
CA ARG A 301 -4.27 -20.32 15.04
C ARG A 301 -4.12 -18.95 15.65
N GLU A 302 -3.33 -18.90 16.72
CA GLU A 302 -2.84 -17.64 17.29
C GLU A 302 -1.39 -17.40 16.90
N LEU A 303 -1.04 -16.12 16.77
CA LEU A 303 0.32 -15.64 16.54
C LEU A 303 0.68 -14.57 17.56
N THR A 304 1.96 -14.48 17.90
CA THR A 304 2.49 -13.41 18.74
C THR A 304 2.89 -12.22 17.86
N CYS A 305 2.56 -11.01 18.30
CA CYS A 305 2.95 -9.80 17.59
C CYS A 305 4.49 -9.63 17.60
N THR A 306 5.08 -9.36 16.44
CA THR A 306 6.50 -9.11 16.22
C THR A 306 6.71 -7.77 15.52
N ALA A 307 6.07 -6.71 16.02
CA ALA A 307 6.08 -5.39 15.39
C ALA A 307 7.49 -4.83 15.16
N TRP A 308 8.47 -5.23 15.97
CA TRP A 308 9.88 -4.89 15.80
C TRP A 308 10.48 -5.37 14.46
N ALA A 309 9.88 -6.37 13.83
CA ALA A 309 10.34 -6.89 12.55
C ALA A 309 9.88 -6.06 11.34
N ILE A 310 8.89 -5.17 11.53
CA ILE A 310 8.46 -4.20 10.52
C ILE A 310 8.51 -2.79 11.14
N PRO A 311 9.73 -2.27 11.43
CA PRO A 311 9.91 -0.94 11.99
C PRO A 311 9.46 0.15 11.03
N THR A 312 9.05 1.28 11.59
CA THR A 312 8.66 2.48 10.85
C THR A 312 9.66 3.60 11.08
N TYR A 313 10.11 4.24 10.00
CA TYR A 313 10.90 5.45 10.03
C TYR A 313 10.16 6.59 9.33
N ASN A 314 10.03 7.73 10.01
CA ASN A 314 9.28 8.88 9.50
C ASN A 314 9.98 10.21 9.81
N VAL A 315 9.29 11.33 9.62
CA VAL A 315 9.81 12.71 9.86
C VAL A 315 10.27 12.97 11.30
N LYS A 316 9.96 12.10 12.26
CA LYS A 316 10.39 12.19 13.67
C LYS A 316 11.43 11.12 14.03
N GLY A 317 11.85 10.26 13.12
CA GLY A 317 12.77 9.16 13.34
C GLY A 317 12.10 7.80 13.48
N TRP A 318 12.72 6.88 14.23
CA TRP A 318 12.22 5.52 14.44
C TRP A 318 11.00 5.50 15.37
N LYS A 319 9.85 5.20 14.81
CA LYS A 319 8.56 5.18 15.50
C LYS A 319 8.36 3.86 16.26
N ALA A 320 7.90 3.92 17.50
CA ALA A 320 7.59 2.75 18.33
C ALA A 320 6.24 2.90 19.03
N PRO A 321 5.59 1.78 19.41
CA PRO A 321 6.03 0.39 19.27
C PRO A 321 5.77 -0.21 17.89
N CYS A 322 4.92 0.38 17.05
CA CYS A 322 4.58 -0.17 15.75
C CYS A 322 4.08 0.92 14.78
N TYR A 323 3.76 0.50 13.57
CA TYR A 323 3.21 1.38 12.53
C TYR A 323 1.94 2.12 12.97
N LEU A 324 1.07 1.49 13.75
CA LEU A 324 -0.25 2.01 14.12
C LEU A 324 -0.28 2.82 15.42
N MET A 325 0.72 2.64 16.28
CA MET A 325 0.79 3.31 17.59
C MET A 325 2.08 4.10 17.72
N THR A 326 2.00 5.22 18.45
CA THR A 326 3.14 6.10 18.70
C THR A 326 3.26 6.39 20.18
N ASP A 327 4.16 5.66 20.85
CA ASP A 327 4.52 5.92 22.25
C ASP A 327 5.85 6.69 22.34
N GLY A 328 6.62 6.68 21.25
CA GLY A 328 7.86 7.44 21.17
C GLY A 328 8.54 7.34 19.80
N HIS A 329 9.59 8.15 19.67
CA HIS A 329 10.50 8.13 18.54
C HIS A 329 11.94 8.01 19.05
N TYR A 330 12.77 7.31 18.30
CA TYR A 330 14.14 7.01 18.66
C TYR A 330 15.08 7.44 17.54
N PRO A 331 16.32 7.87 17.86
CA PRO A 331 17.29 8.29 16.84
C PRO A 331 17.85 7.14 16.00
N THR A 332 17.99 5.94 16.58
CA THR A 332 18.50 4.75 15.89
C THR A 332 17.58 3.54 16.07
N TYR A 333 17.63 2.62 15.10
CA TYR A 333 16.89 1.36 15.17
C TYR A 333 17.35 0.50 16.35
N GLY A 334 18.66 0.47 16.61
CA GLY A 334 19.24 -0.28 17.73
C GLY A 334 18.75 0.23 19.08
N GLU A 335 18.69 1.56 19.28
CA GLU A 335 18.16 2.16 20.51
C GLU A 335 16.68 1.85 20.70
N MET A 336 15.87 1.95 19.64
CA MET A 336 14.47 1.56 19.67
C MET A 336 14.31 0.09 20.09
N LEU A 337 15.09 -0.83 19.50
CA LEU A 337 15.02 -2.25 19.84
C LEU A 337 15.38 -2.54 21.29
N GLY A 338 16.36 -1.82 21.85
CA GLY A 338 16.84 -2.03 23.21
C GLY A 338 15.96 -1.36 24.28
N THR A 339 15.28 -0.25 23.94
CA THR A 339 14.51 0.54 24.91
C THR A 339 13.06 0.09 25.01
N VAL A 340 12.45 -0.29 23.89
CA VAL A 340 11.03 -0.67 23.85
C VAL A 340 10.80 -2.02 24.52
N LYS A 341 9.90 -2.05 25.49
CA LYS A 341 9.45 -3.26 26.18
C LYS A 341 8.39 -3.97 25.32
N TRP A 342 8.86 -4.73 24.33
CA TRP A 342 8.03 -5.38 23.31
C TRP A 342 7.01 -6.36 23.92
N GLU A 343 7.32 -6.92 25.06
CA GLU A 343 6.43 -7.81 25.85
C GLU A 343 5.15 -7.12 26.35
N ASN A 344 5.11 -5.79 26.38
CA ASN A 344 3.94 -5.03 26.78
C ASN A 344 2.88 -4.88 25.68
N TYR A 345 3.16 -5.37 24.47
CA TYR A 345 2.27 -5.19 23.32
C TYR A 345 1.78 -6.51 22.72
N GLY A 346 0.71 -6.41 21.95
CA GLY A 346 0.10 -7.56 21.29
C GLY A 346 -0.93 -8.28 22.15
N VAL A 347 -1.38 -9.42 21.64
CA VAL A 347 -2.32 -10.31 22.31
C VAL A 347 -1.62 -11.64 22.58
N VAL A 348 -1.69 -12.11 23.81
CA VAL A 348 -1.11 -13.39 24.25
C VAL A 348 -2.16 -14.14 25.04
N ASP A 349 -2.38 -15.40 24.72
CA ASP A 349 -3.40 -16.27 25.35
C ASP A 349 -4.79 -15.61 25.39
N GLY A 350 -5.15 -14.93 24.28
CA GLY A 350 -6.43 -14.25 24.13
C GLY A 350 -6.56 -12.93 24.90
N LYS A 351 -5.53 -12.50 25.62
CA LYS A 351 -5.54 -11.23 26.39
C LYS A 351 -4.63 -10.20 25.76
N ALA A 352 -5.18 -9.01 25.53
CA ALA A 352 -4.38 -7.86 25.10
C ALA A 352 -3.48 -7.40 26.25
N ARG A 353 -2.19 -7.25 25.99
CA ARG A 353 -1.23 -6.69 26.95
C ARG A 353 -1.34 -5.16 27.01
N ASP A 354 -1.59 -4.53 25.87
CA ASP A 354 -2.00 -3.15 25.75
C ASP A 354 -3.43 -3.12 25.19
N PRO A 355 -4.35 -2.35 25.79
CA PRO A 355 -5.76 -2.30 25.32
C PRO A 355 -5.87 -1.91 23.85
N ARG A 356 -4.96 -1.09 23.34
CA ARG A 356 -4.89 -0.71 21.93
C ARG A 356 -4.58 -1.87 20.99
N CYS A 357 -4.10 -3.00 21.50
CA CYS A 357 -3.80 -4.20 20.71
C CYS A 357 -4.98 -5.19 20.63
N GLU A 358 -6.07 -4.96 21.39
CA GLU A 358 -7.16 -5.93 21.59
C GLU A 358 -7.72 -6.47 20.26
N HIS A 359 -7.97 -5.60 19.32
CA HIS A 359 -8.58 -5.98 18.04
C HIS A 359 -7.58 -6.14 16.89
N CYS A 360 -6.30 -5.83 17.13
CA CYS A 360 -5.29 -5.84 16.07
C CYS A 360 -4.99 -7.25 15.56
N MET A 361 -5.08 -7.41 14.24
CA MET A 361 -4.63 -8.59 13.49
C MET A 361 -3.84 -8.17 12.23
N VAL A 362 -3.28 -6.97 12.22
CA VAL A 362 -2.66 -6.36 11.03
C VAL A 362 -1.34 -7.03 10.67
N HIS A 363 -1.06 -7.13 9.36
CA HIS A 363 0.11 -7.81 8.82
C HIS A 363 1.44 -7.30 9.39
N CYS A 364 1.62 -5.99 9.63
CA CYS A 364 2.87 -5.44 10.13
C CYS A 364 3.29 -5.99 11.52
N GLY A 365 2.33 -6.49 12.31
CA GLY A 365 2.61 -7.11 13.60
C GLY A 365 2.70 -8.64 13.55
N TYR A 366 1.89 -9.29 12.71
CA TYR A 366 1.69 -10.73 12.80
C TYR A 366 2.25 -11.55 11.65
N ASP A 367 2.35 -11.01 10.42
CA ASP A 367 2.91 -11.75 9.30
C ASP A 367 4.39 -12.13 9.50
N PRO A 368 5.26 -11.24 10.06
CA PRO A 368 6.63 -11.62 10.35
C PRO A 368 6.75 -12.78 11.33
N SER A 369 5.84 -12.95 12.29
CA SER A 369 5.87 -14.12 13.19
C SER A 369 5.68 -15.42 12.43
N GLY A 370 4.87 -15.42 11.37
CA GLY A 370 4.75 -16.56 10.46
C GLY A 370 6.03 -16.83 9.68
N ALA A 371 6.66 -15.79 9.16
CA ALA A 371 7.91 -15.89 8.41
C ALA A 371 9.11 -16.33 9.28
N LEU A 372 9.16 -15.84 10.52
CA LEU A 372 10.25 -16.09 11.48
C LEU A 372 10.04 -17.35 12.33
N SER A 373 8.90 -18.02 12.20
CA SER A 373 8.60 -19.24 12.95
C SER A 373 9.70 -20.28 12.82
N SER A 374 10.05 -20.89 13.95
CA SER A 374 11.00 -22.00 14.00
C SER A 374 10.31 -23.37 13.95
N LYS A 375 8.97 -23.40 13.89
CA LYS A 375 8.23 -24.65 13.80
C LYS A 375 8.41 -25.29 12.42
N PRO A 376 8.80 -26.58 12.31
CA PRO A 376 9.02 -27.24 11.02
C PRO A 376 7.81 -27.17 10.09
N ARG A 377 6.59 -27.33 10.64
CA ARG A 377 5.34 -27.20 9.88
C ARG A 377 5.21 -25.82 9.20
N ASP A 378 5.53 -24.76 9.91
CA ASP A 378 5.39 -23.38 9.39
C ASP A 378 6.42 -23.10 8.30
N SER A 379 7.65 -23.54 8.51
CA SER A 379 8.72 -23.46 7.50
C SER A 379 8.33 -24.21 6.23
N TRP A 380 7.78 -25.43 6.38
CA TRP A 380 7.31 -26.23 5.25
C TRP A 380 6.13 -25.57 4.50
N LEU A 381 5.15 -25.01 5.23
CA LEU A 381 4.03 -24.28 4.64
C LEU A 381 4.52 -23.08 3.84
N ASN A 382 5.41 -22.26 4.41
CA ASN A 382 5.99 -21.10 3.77
C ASN A 382 6.75 -21.49 2.49
N MET A 383 7.55 -22.56 2.57
CA MET A 383 8.27 -23.08 1.41
C MET A 383 7.31 -23.58 0.33
N LYS A 384 6.37 -24.45 0.68
CA LYS A 384 5.35 -24.98 -0.25
C LYS A 384 4.57 -23.86 -0.94
N TYR A 385 4.20 -22.81 -0.21
CA TYR A 385 3.47 -21.68 -0.75
C TYR A 385 4.30 -20.87 -1.74
N ASN A 386 5.51 -20.47 -1.36
CA ASN A 386 6.37 -19.61 -2.18
C ASN A 386 6.91 -20.32 -3.43
N PHE A 387 7.27 -21.59 -3.31
CA PHE A 387 7.78 -22.41 -4.44
C PHE A 387 6.66 -23.11 -5.23
N GLY A 388 5.41 -23.04 -4.75
CA GLY A 388 4.25 -23.54 -5.47
C GLY A 388 3.98 -22.79 -6.79
N PRO A 389 3.16 -23.36 -7.68
CA PRO A 389 2.78 -22.67 -8.90
C PRO A 389 2.02 -21.38 -8.58
N ARG A 390 2.28 -20.34 -9.38
CA ARG A 390 1.43 -19.15 -9.37
C ARG A 390 0.05 -19.57 -9.89
N PRO A 391 -1.06 -19.13 -9.25
CA PRO A 391 -2.37 -19.32 -9.80
C PRO A 391 -2.47 -18.75 -11.22
N ALA A 392 -3.26 -19.40 -12.07
CA ALA A 392 -3.52 -18.86 -13.40
C ALA A 392 -4.24 -17.50 -13.29
N ALA A 393 -3.94 -16.60 -14.21
CA ALA A 393 -4.70 -15.37 -14.33
C ALA A 393 -6.16 -15.69 -14.65
N PHE A 394 -7.08 -14.94 -14.09
CA PHE A 394 -8.49 -15.04 -14.48
C PHE A 394 -8.65 -14.53 -15.92
N PRO A 395 -9.51 -15.18 -16.73
CA PRO A 395 -9.78 -14.67 -18.06
C PRO A 395 -10.48 -13.32 -17.97
N ALA A 396 -10.05 -12.37 -18.77
CA ALA A 396 -10.75 -11.10 -18.92
C ALA A 396 -12.15 -11.37 -19.52
N SER A 397 -13.17 -10.74 -18.96
CA SER A 397 -14.54 -10.82 -19.49
C SER A 397 -15.21 -9.46 -19.45
N ALA A 398 -16.05 -9.16 -20.46
CA ALA A 398 -16.82 -7.93 -20.52
C ALA A 398 -17.79 -7.79 -19.32
N GLU A 399 -18.30 -8.91 -18.81
CA GLU A 399 -19.16 -8.91 -17.63
C GLU A 399 -18.39 -8.49 -16.39
N LEU A 400 -17.20 -9.05 -16.18
CA LEU A 400 -16.35 -8.72 -15.04
C LEU A 400 -15.91 -7.25 -15.08
N GLU A 401 -15.55 -6.75 -16.25
CA GLU A 401 -15.21 -5.35 -16.45
C GLU A 401 -16.42 -4.43 -16.22
N LYS A 402 -17.58 -4.77 -16.75
CA LYS A 402 -18.82 -4.03 -16.52
C LYS A 402 -19.16 -3.94 -15.02
N ARG A 403 -19.01 -5.06 -14.28
CA ARG A 403 -19.22 -5.10 -12.84
C ARG A 403 -18.22 -4.19 -12.12
N ALA A 404 -16.97 -4.20 -12.52
CA ALA A 404 -15.93 -3.39 -11.92
C ALA A 404 -16.19 -1.89 -12.05
N TYR A 405 -16.62 -1.43 -13.22
CA TYR A 405 -16.82 0.00 -13.50
C TYR A 405 -18.22 0.54 -13.22
N ASN A 406 -19.23 -0.28 -13.06
CA ASN A 406 -20.57 0.21 -12.68
C ASN A 406 -20.65 0.67 -11.23
N GLY A 407 -19.63 0.46 -10.45
CA GLY A 407 -19.62 0.81 -9.03
C GLY A 407 -20.76 0.18 -8.24
N VAL A 408 -21.49 -0.74 -8.84
CA VAL A 408 -22.56 -1.46 -8.18
C VAL A 408 -21.94 -2.61 -7.43
N THR A 409 -22.02 -2.56 -6.11
CA THR A 409 -21.78 -3.74 -5.31
C THR A 409 -22.79 -4.79 -5.69
N ILE A 410 -22.30 -5.92 -6.03
CA ILE A 410 -23.12 -7.06 -6.39
C ILE A 410 -23.55 -7.76 -5.12
N GLY A 411 -22.91 -7.46 -4.05
CA GLY A 411 -23.26 -7.92 -2.73
C GLY A 411 -24.53 -7.25 -2.23
N LYS A 412 -25.29 -8.01 -1.58
CA LYS A 412 -26.34 -7.57 -0.68
C LYS A 412 -25.68 -7.47 0.69
N GLY A 413 -25.37 -6.34 1.15
CA GLY A 413 -24.76 -6.22 2.45
C GLY A 413 -24.76 -4.78 2.92
N HIS A 414 -24.11 -4.54 4.02
CA HIS A 414 -24.05 -3.23 4.70
C HIS A 414 -23.70 -2.06 3.77
N LEU A 415 -22.89 -2.30 2.74
CA LEU A 415 -22.59 -1.27 1.75
C LEU A 415 -23.79 -0.90 0.86
N ALA A 416 -24.63 -1.86 0.51
CA ALA A 416 -25.87 -1.57 -0.23
C ALA A 416 -26.89 -0.84 0.65
N GLU A 417 -26.98 -1.21 1.91
CA GLU A 417 -27.82 -0.51 2.92
C GLU A 417 -27.27 0.86 3.23
N ALA A 418 -25.96 1.01 3.39
CA ALA A 418 -25.29 2.28 3.55
C ALA A 418 -25.52 3.19 2.33
N LYS A 419 -25.44 2.66 1.11
CA LYS A 419 -25.78 3.39 -0.13
C LYS A 419 -27.22 3.93 -0.10
N ALA A 420 -28.16 3.11 0.33
CA ALA A 420 -29.57 3.50 0.40
C ALA A 420 -29.84 4.53 1.53
N ALA A 421 -29.13 4.41 2.64
CA ALA A 421 -29.30 5.29 3.81
C ALA A 421 -28.63 6.67 3.64
N ILE A 422 -27.62 6.76 2.76
CA ILE A 422 -26.70 7.87 2.74
C ILE A 422 -27.13 9.05 1.91
N ASN A 423 -27.82 8.88 0.88
CA ASN A 423 -28.55 9.87 0.09
C ASN A 423 -28.98 9.29 -1.25
N PRO A 424 -30.21 8.82 -1.37
CA PRO A 424 -30.68 8.20 -2.60
C PRO A 424 -30.72 9.17 -3.79
N ALA A 425 -30.68 10.47 -3.55
CA ALA A 425 -30.95 11.44 -4.62
C ALA A 425 -29.71 12.04 -5.25
N ALA A 426 -28.58 12.03 -4.58
CA ALA A 426 -27.47 12.81 -5.07
C ALA A 426 -26.19 12.01 -5.23
N ASN A 427 -25.66 11.57 -4.20
CA ASN A 427 -24.32 11.09 -4.23
C ASN A 427 -24.20 10.00 -3.20
N ALA A 428 -24.08 8.80 -3.66
CA ALA A 428 -23.92 7.67 -2.78
C ALA A 428 -22.70 7.79 -1.84
N ARG A 429 -21.81 8.72 -2.10
CA ARG A 429 -20.68 9.05 -1.24
C ARG A 429 -21.04 9.93 -0.05
N GLY A 430 -22.27 10.40 0.03
CA GLY A 430 -22.73 11.37 1.05
C GLY A 430 -22.41 10.98 2.48
N ALA A 431 -22.33 9.72 2.83
CA ALA A 431 -22.03 9.32 4.20
C ALA A 431 -20.56 9.45 4.59
N PHE A 432 -19.71 9.33 3.62
CA PHE A 432 -18.27 9.39 3.80
C PHE A 432 -17.70 10.70 3.25
N VAL A 433 -18.55 11.49 2.56
CA VAL A 433 -18.21 12.81 2.11
C VAL A 433 -18.04 13.70 3.32
N ARG A 434 -16.97 14.42 3.32
CA ARG A 434 -16.67 15.53 4.19
C ARG A 434 -17.91 16.37 4.44
N LYS A 435 -18.36 16.48 5.67
CA LYS A 435 -19.12 17.66 6.07
C LYS A 435 -18.22 18.85 5.82
N GLU A 436 -18.74 19.88 5.15
CA GLU A 436 -18.02 21.12 4.86
C GLU A 436 -17.61 21.84 6.16
N GLU A 437 -16.65 21.32 6.87
CA GLU A 437 -15.89 22.11 7.81
C GLU A 437 -14.58 22.50 7.11
N PRO A 438 -14.09 23.73 7.31
CA PRO A 438 -12.85 24.17 6.69
C PRO A 438 -11.72 23.29 7.19
N HIS A 439 -11.40 22.31 6.39
CA HIS A 439 -10.12 21.66 6.49
C HIS A 439 -9.09 22.64 5.97
N GLU A 440 -7.98 22.74 6.68
CA GLU A 440 -6.80 23.24 6.01
C GLU A 440 -6.63 22.40 4.75
N PRO A 441 -6.63 23.01 3.56
CA PRO A 441 -6.57 22.26 2.32
C PRO A 441 -5.30 21.44 2.32
N HIS A 442 -5.46 20.12 2.25
CA HIS A 442 -4.34 19.31 1.89
C HIS A 442 -3.86 19.77 0.52
N VAL A 443 -2.60 20.11 0.41
CA VAL A 443 -2.02 20.43 -0.87
C VAL A 443 -2.22 19.19 -1.75
N GLY A 444 -2.92 19.33 -2.83
CA GLY A 444 -3.29 18.20 -3.68
C GLY A 444 -4.66 17.58 -3.39
N SER A 445 -5.56 18.27 -2.65
CA SER A 445 -6.93 17.81 -2.45
C SER A 445 -7.77 17.75 -3.73
N HIS A 446 -7.27 18.30 -4.80
CA HIS A 446 -7.87 18.24 -6.13
C HIS A 446 -7.03 17.34 -7.03
N CYS A 447 -7.29 16.07 -7.05
CA CYS A 447 -6.73 15.19 -8.06
C CYS A 447 -7.60 15.24 -9.31
N GLY A 448 -7.13 15.74 -10.37
CA GLY A 448 -7.80 15.58 -11.65
C GLY A 448 -7.89 14.11 -12.06
N THR A 449 -8.71 13.81 -13.00
CA THR A 449 -8.80 12.52 -13.69
C THR A 449 -7.56 12.30 -14.55
N GLY A 450 -6.41 12.03 -13.91
CA GLY A 450 -5.15 11.80 -14.60
C GLY A 450 -4.45 13.05 -15.12
N ASP A 451 -4.94 14.26 -14.81
CA ASP A 451 -4.22 15.49 -15.08
C ASP A 451 -3.01 15.61 -14.15
N THR A 452 -1.87 15.90 -14.71
CA THR A 452 -0.60 16.02 -13.98
C THR A 452 -0.30 17.43 -13.49
N SER A 453 -1.13 18.42 -13.87
CA SER A 453 -0.91 19.84 -13.53
C SER A 453 -0.83 20.04 -12.00
N GLU A 454 -1.71 19.41 -11.26
CA GLU A 454 -1.73 19.51 -9.79
C GLU A 454 -0.48 18.93 -9.11
N ARG A 455 0.05 17.84 -9.65
CA ARG A 455 1.31 17.29 -9.13
C ARG A 455 2.46 18.26 -9.40
N ASP A 456 2.48 18.87 -10.57
CA ASP A 456 3.54 19.81 -10.95
C ASP A 456 3.44 21.10 -10.11
N ASP A 457 2.24 21.58 -9.81
CA ASP A 457 1.99 22.66 -8.85
C ASP A 457 2.45 22.30 -7.43
N LEU A 458 2.17 21.08 -7.01
CA LEU A 458 2.60 20.59 -5.72
C LEU A 458 4.13 20.50 -5.63
N LEU A 459 4.78 20.00 -6.68
CA LEU A 459 6.23 19.94 -6.75
C LEU A 459 6.88 21.31 -6.82
N ALA A 460 6.25 22.29 -7.49
CA ALA A 460 6.70 23.66 -7.48
C ALA A 460 6.68 24.27 -6.07
N LYS A 461 5.60 24.07 -5.31
CA LYS A 461 5.49 24.49 -3.91
C LYS A 461 6.55 23.84 -3.01
N ILE A 462 6.85 22.56 -3.26
CA ILE A 462 7.94 21.86 -2.56
C ILE A 462 9.30 22.47 -2.88
N ALA A 463 9.54 22.80 -4.14
CA ALA A 463 10.80 23.42 -4.58
C ALA A 463 11.00 24.82 -3.95
N ASP A 464 9.93 25.61 -3.88
CA ASP A 464 9.97 26.94 -3.25
C ASP A 464 10.19 26.87 -1.73
N ALA A 465 9.57 25.89 -1.08
CA ALA A 465 9.81 25.63 0.34
C ALA A 465 11.27 25.25 0.64
N LYS A 466 11.97 24.60 -0.30
CA LYS A 466 13.40 24.28 -0.17
C LYS A 466 14.32 25.50 -0.31
N LYS A 467 13.93 26.53 -1.11
CA LYS A 467 14.73 27.75 -1.28
C LYS A 467 14.64 28.69 -0.08
N SER A 468 13.61 28.52 0.76
CA SER A 468 13.34 29.38 1.91
C SER A 468 13.77 28.74 3.26
N ALA A 469 14.36 27.55 3.23
CA ALA A 469 14.94 26.83 4.37
C ALA A 469 16.49 26.77 4.25
#